data_16ea47c8f26434be4ca5a7f8d9c45d1d
#
_entry.id   16ea47c8f26434be4ca5a7f8d9c45d1d
#
_cell.length_a   1.000
_cell.length_b   1.000
_cell.length_c   1.000
_cell.angle_alpha   90.00
_cell.angle_beta   90.00
_cell.angle_gamma   90.00
#
_symmetry.space_group_name_H-M   'P 1'
#
loop_
_entity.id
_entity.type
_entity.pdbx_description
1 polymer ?
#
loop_
_entity_poly.entity_id
_entity_poly.type
_entity_poly.pdbx_seq_one_letter_code
_entity_poly.pdbx_strand_id
1 'polypeptide(L)'
;TVRHLRKLKTGVHQGNVFNIRLRNMNATEALEQKLRLISQQGAPNYFGDQRFGRQGGNLNLALLMLQGKRIKDRFKRGMALSSVRSYLFNQLLSARVHNGTWLTAAVGERCMFSDGFSQFDAGAEIELDEVQARIGAGDLAPTGPMVGGVDHVIANPASDYEAQILAPW
;
A
#
# COMPACT_ATOMS: atom_id res chain seq x y z
N THR A 1 -18.28 -1.26 28.85
CA THR A 1 -18.76 -1.49 27.46
C THR A 1 -19.83 -0.46 27.17
N VAL A 2 -19.58 0.46 26.25
CA VAL A 2 -20.60 1.44 25.81
C VAL A 2 -21.48 0.74 24.76
N ARG A 3 -22.79 0.69 25.02
CA ARG A 3 -23.76 0.11 24.07
C ARG A 3 -24.13 1.18 23.04
N HIS A 4 -23.74 0.97 21.78
CA HIS A 4 -24.18 1.85 20.69
C HIS A 4 -25.63 1.58 20.31
N LEU A 5 -26.43 2.66 20.19
CA LEU A 5 -27.84 2.57 19.79
C LEU A 5 -28.05 2.24 18.30
N ARG A 6 -27.01 2.36 17.50
CA ARG A 6 -27.04 2.08 16.05
C ARG A 6 -25.91 1.11 15.65
N LYS A 7 -26.18 0.26 14.66
CA LYS A 7 -25.17 -0.61 14.06
C LYS A 7 -24.03 0.24 13.45
N LEU A 8 -22.79 -0.09 13.79
CA LEU A 8 -21.63 0.54 13.18
C LEU A 8 -21.64 0.30 11.66
N LYS A 9 -21.49 1.36 10.88
CA LYS A 9 -21.33 1.28 9.43
C LYS A 9 -19.85 1.12 9.10
N THR A 10 -19.56 0.44 7.99
CA THR A 10 -18.20 0.33 7.45
C THR A 10 -17.62 1.73 7.20
N GLY A 11 -16.39 1.97 7.65
CA GLY A 11 -15.69 3.24 7.43
C GLY A 11 -15.95 4.34 8.48
N VAL A 12 -16.77 4.09 9.50
CA VAL A 12 -17.04 5.10 10.56
C VAL A 12 -15.96 5.11 11.64
N HIS A 13 -15.24 4.02 11.85
CA HIS A 13 -14.17 3.92 12.83
C HIS A 13 -12.87 4.54 12.28
N GLN A 14 -12.19 5.31 13.10
CA GLN A 14 -10.93 5.97 12.72
C GLN A 14 -9.74 5.00 12.67
N GLY A 15 -9.81 3.88 13.37
CA GLY A 15 -8.75 2.89 13.39
C GLY A 15 -9.07 1.70 14.28
N ASN A 16 -8.16 0.73 14.29
CA ASN A 16 -8.23 -0.44 15.16
C ASN A 16 -6.98 -0.48 16.05
N VAL A 17 -7.16 -0.92 17.30
CA VAL A 17 -6.05 -1.18 18.20
C VAL A 17 -5.75 -2.67 18.18
N PHE A 18 -4.50 -3.03 17.90
CA PHE A 18 -4.04 -4.41 17.87
C PHE A 18 -3.11 -4.70 19.04
N ASN A 19 -3.36 -5.77 19.76
CA ASN A 19 -2.43 -6.34 20.74
C ASN A 19 -1.82 -7.60 20.14
N ILE A 20 -0.57 -7.52 19.67
CA ILE A 20 0.12 -8.62 19.01
C ILE A 20 1.04 -9.29 20.02
N ARG A 21 0.82 -10.57 20.30
CA ARG A 21 1.69 -11.37 21.17
C ARG A 21 2.65 -12.19 20.31
N LEU A 22 3.93 -11.82 20.36
CA LEU A 22 5.00 -12.61 19.75
C LEU A 22 5.37 -13.75 20.70
N ARG A 23 5.53 -14.98 20.17
CA ARG A 23 5.92 -16.16 20.93
C ARG A 23 7.16 -16.79 20.31
N ASN A 24 7.89 -17.60 21.11
CA ASN A 24 9.11 -18.28 20.68
C ASN A 24 10.16 -17.32 20.08
N MET A 25 10.21 -16.10 20.64
CA MET A 25 11.17 -15.09 20.25
C MET A 25 12.36 -15.13 21.19
N ASN A 26 13.57 -15.09 20.63
CA ASN A 26 14.73 -14.75 21.42
C ASN A 26 14.76 -13.21 21.57
N ALA A 27 14.62 -12.72 22.78
CA ALA A 27 14.78 -11.31 23.07
C ALA A 27 16.27 -10.94 22.86
N THR A 28 16.57 -10.32 21.72
CA THR A 28 17.92 -9.88 21.36
C THR A 28 17.91 -8.37 21.17
N GLU A 29 19.07 -7.75 21.34
CA GLU A 29 19.25 -6.33 21.05
C GLU A 29 18.81 -5.97 19.59
N ALA A 30 19.06 -6.88 18.66
CA ALA A 30 18.61 -6.71 17.26
C ALA A 30 17.08 -6.64 17.11
N LEU A 31 16.32 -7.37 17.94
CA LEU A 31 14.85 -7.28 17.96
C LEU A 31 14.40 -5.92 18.48
N GLU A 32 15.00 -5.45 19.59
CA GLU A 32 14.66 -4.15 20.15
C GLU A 32 14.97 -3.02 19.17
N GLN A 33 16.11 -3.07 18.50
CA GLN A 33 16.46 -2.10 17.45
C GLN A 33 15.43 -2.09 16.31
N LYS A 34 14.98 -3.26 15.84
CA LYS A 34 13.94 -3.35 14.82
C LYS A 34 12.60 -2.78 15.29
N LEU A 35 12.20 -3.05 16.52
CA LEU A 35 10.96 -2.48 17.08
C LEU A 35 11.04 -0.96 17.23
N ARG A 36 12.19 -0.42 17.61
CA ARG A 36 12.42 1.03 17.62
C ARG A 36 12.32 1.65 16.23
N LEU A 37 12.93 1.03 15.21
CA LEU A 37 12.83 1.48 13.83
C LEU A 37 11.38 1.48 13.34
N ILE A 38 10.63 0.40 13.59
CA ILE A 38 9.20 0.33 13.25
C ILE A 38 8.40 1.42 13.97
N SER A 39 8.70 1.69 15.23
CA SER A 39 8.04 2.75 16.00
C SER A 39 8.32 4.15 15.46
N GLN A 40 9.50 4.39 14.90
CA GLN A 40 9.92 5.69 14.38
C GLN A 40 9.51 5.91 12.91
N GLN A 41 9.62 4.88 12.08
CA GLN A 41 9.47 4.97 10.64
C GLN A 41 8.18 4.35 10.12
N GLY A 42 7.46 3.62 10.98
CA GLY A 42 6.34 2.79 10.54
C GLY A 42 6.81 1.48 9.90
N ALA A 43 5.91 0.85 9.14
CA ALA A 43 6.19 -0.37 8.40
C ALA A 43 5.59 -0.28 6.99
N PRO A 44 6.27 -0.85 5.98
CA PRO A 44 5.72 -0.90 4.62
C PRO A 44 4.36 -1.61 4.60
N ASN A 45 3.34 -0.98 4.03
CA ASN A 45 1.95 -1.44 4.10
C ASN A 45 1.62 -2.40 2.95
N TYR A 46 2.18 -3.61 2.99
CA TYR A 46 1.89 -4.66 2.02
C TYR A 46 0.49 -5.24 2.17
N PHE A 47 -0.13 -5.58 1.06
CA PHE A 47 -1.29 -6.49 1.08
C PHE A 47 -0.83 -7.89 1.50
N GLY A 48 -1.42 -8.43 2.57
CA GLY A 48 -1.12 -9.76 3.08
C GLY A 48 -1.76 -10.90 2.26
N ASP A 49 -1.36 -12.13 2.54
CA ASP A 49 -1.76 -13.35 1.81
C ASP A 49 -3.27 -13.54 1.68
N GLN A 50 -4.04 -13.12 2.68
CA GLN A 50 -5.51 -13.20 2.65
C GLN A 50 -6.10 -12.48 1.43
N ARG A 51 -5.44 -11.40 0.95
CA ARG A 51 -5.87 -10.65 -0.23
C ARG A 51 -5.84 -11.48 -1.50
N PHE A 52 -4.89 -12.39 -1.58
CA PHE A 52 -4.65 -13.22 -2.78
C PHE A 52 -5.48 -14.51 -2.79
N GLY A 53 -6.22 -14.77 -1.70
CA GLY A 53 -7.03 -15.96 -1.53
C GLY A 53 -6.23 -17.19 -1.12
N ARG A 54 -6.93 -18.25 -0.73
CA ARG A 54 -6.26 -19.49 -0.30
C ARG A 54 -5.33 -20.02 -1.40
N GLN A 55 -4.04 -20.16 -1.10
CA GLN A 55 -3.00 -20.59 -2.04
C GLN A 55 -2.95 -19.74 -3.33
N GLY A 56 -3.20 -18.45 -3.23
CA GLY A 56 -3.17 -17.56 -4.39
C GLY A 56 -4.35 -17.74 -5.36
N GLY A 57 -5.46 -18.35 -4.91
CA GLY A 57 -6.59 -18.72 -5.77
C GLY A 57 -7.21 -17.55 -6.55
N ASN A 58 -7.17 -16.32 -5.99
CA ASN A 58 -7.66 -15.14 -6.70
C ASN A 58 -6.72 -14.70 -7.83
N LEU A 59 -5.40 -14.85 -7.64
CA LEU A 59 -4.42 -14.56 -8.70
C LEU A 59 -4.52 -15.61 -9.83
N ASN A 60 -4.64 -16.89 -9.47
CA ASN A 60 -4.84 -17.96 -10.46
C ASN A 60 -6.11 -17.73 -11.28
N LEU A 61 -7.18 -17.26 -10.64
CA LEU A 61 -8.41 -16.92 -11.35
C LEU A 61 -8.21 -15.74 -12.31
N ALA A 62 -7.44 -14.74 -11.92
CA ALA A 62 -7.09 -13.61 -12.77
C ALA A 62 -6.26 -14.04 -13.99
N LEU A 63 -5.27 -14.91 -13.82
CA LEU A 63 -4.49 -15.48 -14.92
C LEU A 63 -5.38 -16.23 -15.92
N LEU A 64 -6.34 -17.02 -15.45
CA LEU A 64 -7.32 -17.67 -16.33
C LEU A 64 -8.16 -16.64 -17.11
N MET A 65 -8.52 -15.50 -16.50
CA MET A 65 -9.24 -14.43 -17.19
C MET A 65 -8.38 -13.79 -18.28
N LEU A 66 -7.11 -13.53 -18.03
CA LEU A 66 -6.15 -13.01 -19.02
C LEU A 66 -5.96 -13.98 -20.19
N GLN A 67 -6.07 -15.28 -19.95
CA GLN A 67 -6.07 -16.33 -20.99
C GLN A 67 -7.41 -16.47 -21.74
N GLY A 68 -8.35 -15.55 -21.51
CA GLY A 68 -9.65 -15.53 -22.19
C GLY A 68 -10.76 -16.33 -21.52
N LYS A 69 -10.53 -16.95 -20.36
CA LYS A 69 -11.58 -17.69 -19.66
C LYS A 69 -12.64 -16.74 -19.09
N ARG A 70 -13.88 -16.92 -19.53
CA ARG A 70 -15.01 -16.12 -19.03
C ARG A 70 -15.44 -16.57 -17.63
N ILE A 71 -15.34 -15.68 -16.66
CA ILE A 71 -15.85 -15.88 -15.30
C ILE A 71 -17.24 -15.24 -15.19
N LYS A 72 -18.30 -16.05 -15.04
CA LYS A 72 -19.69 -15.56 -14.97
C LYS A 72 -19.96 -14.81 -13.66
N ASP A 73 -19.39 -15.26 -12.55
CA ASP A 73 -19.57 -14.69 -11.22
C ASP A 73 -18.88 -13.32 -11.13
N ARG A 74 -19.69 -12.26 -11.02
CA ARG A 74 -19.20 -10.87 -10.93
C ARG A 74 -18.34 -10.63 -9.71
N PHE A 75 -18.69 -11.24 -8.57
CA PHE A 75 -17.94 -11.09 -7.32
C PHE A 75 -16.54 -11.71 -7.45
N LYS A 76 -16.46 -12.96 -7.92
CA LYS A 76 -15.17 -13.64 -8.16
C LYS A 76 -14.30 -12.89 -9.15
N ARG A 77 -14.90 -12.35 -10.23
CA ARG A 77 -14.18 -11.51 -11.20
C ARG A 77 -13.61 -10.26 -10.55
N GLY A 78 -14.41 -9.56 -9.73
CA GLY A 78 -13.96 -8.38 -9.00
C GLY A 78 -12.83 -8.71 -8.02
N MET A 79 -12.93 -9.83 -7.29
CA MET A 79 -11.87 -10.29 -6.38
C MET A 79 -10.56 -10.62 -7.12
N ALA A 80 -10.65 -11.29 -8.26
CA ALA A 80 -9.49 -11.62 -9.08
C ALA A 80 -8.76 -10.35 -9.56
N LEU A 81 -9.48 -9.41 -10.17
CA LEU A 81 -8.91 -8.14 -10.65
C LEU A 81 -8.30 -7.33 -9.50
N SER A 82 -9.00 -7.26 -8.37
CA SER A 82 -8.51 -6.57 -7.18
C SER A 82 -7.23 -7.21 -6.63
N SER A 83 -7.09 -8.53 -6.69
CA SER A 83 -5.89 -9.23 -6.26
C SER A 83 -4.68 -8.95 -7.15
N VAL A 84 -4.87 -8.87 -8.48
CA VAL A 84 -3.79 -8.47 -9.40
C VAL A 84 -3.30 -7.07 -9.08
N ARG A 85 -4.22 -6.11 -8.91
CA ARG A 85 -3.86 -4.73 -8.56
C ARG A 85 -3.06 -4.67 -7.26
N SER A 86 -3.47 -5.44 -6.25
CA SER A 86 -2.75 -5.54 -4.98
C SER A 86 -1.38 -6.22 -5.14
N TYR A 87 -1.27 -7.19 -6.03
CA TYR A 87 0.00 -7.84 -6.33
C TYR A 87 0.99 -6.87 -6.97
N LEU A 88 0.56 -6.13 -8.00
CA LEU A 88 1.39 -5.12 -8.67
C LEU A 88 1.82 -4.02 -7.70
N PHE A 89 0.93 -3.56 -6.83
CA PHE A 89 1.27 -2.65 -5.75
C PHE A 89 2.37 -3.22 -4.83
N ASN A 90 2.26 -4.49 -4.44
CA ASN A 90 3.27 -5.14 -3.61
C ASN A 90 4.63 -5.25 -4.33
N GLN A 91 4.65 -5.47 -5.66
CA GLN A 91 5.91 -5.49 -6.43
C GLN A 91 6.58 -4.12 -6.40
N LEU A 92 5.81 -3.05 -6.62
CA LEU A 92 6.32 -1.69 -6.55
C LEU A 92 6.85 -1.34 -5.16
N LEU A 93 6.07 -1.62 -4.12
CA LEU A 93 6.48 -1.38 -2.74
C LEU A 93 7.72 -2.19 -2.38
N SER A 94 7.82 -3.45 -2.83
CA SER A 94 9.00 -4.29 -2.62
C SER A 94 10.26 -3.70 -3.26
N ALA A 95 10.15 -3.19 -4.48
CA ALA A 95 11.26 -2.51 -5.14
C ALA A 95 11.69 -1.26 -4.37
N ARG A 96 10.75 -0.45 -3.90
CA ARG A 96 11.03 0.75 -3.09
C ARG A 96 11.70 0.41 -1.75
N VAL A 97 11.23 -0.64 -1.09
CA VAL A 97 11.84 -1.12 0.17
C VAL A 97 13.27 -1.62 -0.08
N HIS A 98 13.47 -2.40 -1.15
CA HIS A 98 14.79 -2.91 -1.52
C HIS A 98 15.78 -1.79 -1.84
N ASN A 99 15.32 -0.75 -2.53
CA ASN A 99 16.13 0.41 -2.90
C ASN A 99 16.25 1.46 -1.79
N GLY A 100 15.61 1.24 -0.63
CA GLY A 100 15.62 2.20 0.48
C GLY A 100 14.79 3.48 0.24
N THR A 101 13.89 3.47 -0.76
CA THR A 101 13.14 4.68 -1.19
C THR A 101 11.66 4.67 -0.78
N TRP A 102 11.24 3.75 0.08
CA TRP A 102 9.82 3.64 0.45
C TRP A 102 9.29 4.80 1.32
N LEU A 103 10.18 5.58 1.94
CA LEU A 103 9.89 6.82 2.66
C LEU A 103 10.46 8.06 1.96
N THR A 104 10.71 7.99 0.66
CA THR A 104 11.24 9.08 -0.13
C THR A 104 10.24 9.47 -1.20
N ALA A 105 9.89 10.75 -1.28
CA ALA A 105 9.09 11.28 -2.36
C ALA A 105 9.97 11.70 -3.54
N ALA A 106 9.51 11.40 -4.75
CA ALA A 106 10.04 11.95 -6.00
C ALA A 106 9.13 13.08 -6.50
N VAL A 107 9.63 13.88 -7.44
CA VAL A 107 8.79 14.88 -8.13
C VAL A 107 7.64 14.19 -8.85
N GLY A 108 6.42 14.65 -8.59
CA GLY A 108 5.19 14.04 -9.08
C GLY A 108 4.69 12.86 -8.25
N GLU A 109 5.36 12.51 -7.15
CA GLU A 109 4.89 11.48 -6.22
C GLU A 109 3.58 11.91 -5.59
N ARG A 110 2.59 11.02 -5.61
CA ARG A 110 1.38 11.24 -4.87
C ARG A 110 1.59 10.94 -3.39
N CYS A 111 1.42 11.95 -2.55
CA CYS A 111 1.52 11.84 -1.10
C CYS A 111 0.15 12.00 -0.44
N MET A 112 -0.02 11.39 0.72
CA MET A 112 -1.24 11.42 1.52
C MET A 112 -0.95 11.93 2.93
N PHE A 113 -1.84 12.75 3.48
CA PHE A 113 -1.77 13.17 4.88
C PHE A 113 -2.11 12.04 5.83
N SER A 114 -1.36 11.93 6.93
CA SER A 114 -1.53 10.87 7.93
C SER A 114 -2.84 10.96 8.70
N ASP A 115 -3.41 12.16 8.84
CA ASP A 115 -4.64 12.45 9.58
C ASP A 115 -5.91 12.36 8.72
N GLY A 116 -5.79 12.06 7.42
CA GLY A 116 -6.92 12.06 6.50
C GLY A 116 -6.69 11.25 5.23
N PHE A 117 -7.55 11.52 4.23
CA PHE A 117 -7.48 10.90 2.90
C PHE A 117 -7.10 11.91 1.82
N SER A 118 -6.78 13.15 2.22
CA SER A 118 -6.35 14.18 1.28
C SER A 118 -5.01 13.83 0.68
N GLN A 119 -4.88 14.04 -0.64
CA GLN A 119 -3.70 13.70 -1.42
C GLN A 119 -3.28 14.92 -2.25
N PHE A 120 -1.99 15.00 -2.56
CA PHE A 120 -1.42 16.02 -3.45
C PHE A 120 -0.19 15.44 -4.16
N ASP A 121 0.29 16.13 -5.20
CA ASP A 121 1.48 15.72 -5.96
C ASP A 121 2.70 16.53 -5.51
N ALA A 122 3.73 15.84 -5.03
CA ALA A 122 4.97 16.43 -4.53
C ALA A 122 5.73 17.18 -5.65
N GLY A 123 6.29 18.33 -5.32
CA GLY A 123 7.02 19.17 -6.27
C GLY A 123 6.14 20.02 -7.21
N ALA A 124 4.80 19.87 -7.14
CA ALA A 124 3.85 20.70 -7.88
C ALA A 124 3.17 21.75 -6.97
N GLU A 125 2.67 21.30 -5.82
CA GLU A 125 1.95 22.16 -4.87
C GLU A 125 2.81 22.49 -3.65
N ILE A 126 3.70 21.58 -3.24
CA ILE A 126 4.63 21.71 -2.11
C ILE A 126 6.02 21.31 -2.57
N GLU A 127 7.03 22.12 -2.20
CA GLU A 127 8.42 21.86 -2.52
C GLU A 127 8.89 20.50 -1.98
N LEU A 128 9.72 19.80 -2.74
CA LEU A 128 10.12 18.42 -2.45
C LEU A 128 10.82 18.29 -1.09
N ASP A 129 11.66 19.26 -0.73
CA ASP A 129 12.37 19.25 0.56
C ASP A 129 11.42 19.38 1.75
N GLU A 130 10.36 20.19 1.62
CA GLU A 130 9.30 20.29 2.61
C GLU A 130 8.53 18.99 2.73
N VAL A 131 8.16 18.39 1.58
CA VAL A 131 7.49 17.07 1.57
C VAL A 131 8.33 16.02 2.28
N GLN A 132 9.63 15.96 2.00
CA GLN A 132 10.54 15.00 2.61
C GLN A 132 10.69 15.21 4.13
N ALA A 133 10.79 16.46 4.57
CA ALA A 133 10.82 16.78 6.00
C ALA A 133 9.54 16.32 6.72
N ARG A 134 8.38 16.49 6.11
CA ARG A 134 7.07 16.09 6.65
C ARG A 134 6.87 14.57 6.63
N ILE A 135 7.41 13.85 5.63
CA ILE A 135 7.46 12.38 5.64
C ILE A 135 8.30 11.90 6.83
N GLY A 136 9.47 12.52 7.05
CA GLY A 136 10.32 12.23 8.21
C GLY A 136 9.66 12.50 9.56
N ALA A 137 8.77 13.48 9.63
CA ALA A 137 7.96 13.80 10.83
C ALA A 137 6.75 12.87 11.00
N GLY A 138 6.39 12.05 9.99
CA GLY A 138 5.21 11.18 10.02
C GLY A 138 3.89 11.87 9.66
N ASP A 139 3.93 13.11 9.19
CA ASP A 139 2.75 13.87 8.74
C ASP A 139 2.23 13.43 7.38
N LEU A 140 3.14 12.98 6.54
CA LEU A 140 2.87 12.55 5.17
C LEU A 140 3.38 11.14 4.93
N ALA A 141 2.77 10.45 3.97
CA ALA A 141 3.26 9.19 3.46
C ALA A 141 3.22 9.19 1.93
N PRO A 142 4.28 8.71 1.24
CA PRO A 142 4.19 8.39 -0.18
C PRO A 142 3.12 7.31 -0.39
N THR A 143 2.38 7.42 -1.49
CA THR A 143 1.40 6.40 -1.87
C THR A 143 1.95 5.55 -3.02
N GLY A 144 1.19 4.56 -3.46
CA GLY A 144 1.51 3.77 -4.64
C GLY A 144 0.30 3.60 -5.53
N PRO A 145 0.47 3.48 -6.85
CA PRO A 145 -0.62 3.36 -7.78
C PRO A 145 -1.34 2.03 -7.62
N MET A 146 -2.65 2.07 -7.73
CA MET A 146 -3.48 0.89 -7.92
C MET A 146 -3.77 0.71 -9.40
N VAL A 147 -2.90 0.01 -10.11
CA VAL A 147 -2.92 -0.18 -11.57
C VAL A 147 -4.32 -0.57 -12.10
N GLY A 148 -4.70 -0.06 -13.28
CA GLY A 148 -5.94 -0.42 -13.99
C GLY A 148 -7.11 0.54 -13.77
N GLY A 149 -6.86 1.77 -13.31
CA GLY A 149 -7.78 2.91 -13.43
C GLY A 149 -7.60 3.63 -14.78
N VAL A 150 -8.53 4.52 -15.11
CA VAL A 150 -8.44 5.41 -16.29
C VAL A 150 -7.69 6.69 -15.90
N ASP A 151 -6.79 6.60 -14.97
CA ASP A 151 -6.10 7.77 -14.46
C ASP A 151 -5.11 8.25 -15.50
N HIS A 152 -5.20 9.53 -15.82
CA HIS A 152 -4.23 10.22 -16.65
C HIS A 152 -2.87 10.13 -15.95
N VAL A 153 -2.04 9.22 -16.42
CA VAL A 153 -0.65 9.16 -16.00
C VAL A 153 0.02 10.39 -16.62
N ILE A 154 0.15 11.44 -15.83
CA ILE A 154 1.01 12.56 -16.20
C ILE A 154 2.43 12.02 -16.14
N ALA A 155 3.15 12.05 -17.26
CA ALA A 155 4.55 11.65 -17.31
C ALA A 155 5.37 12.54 -16.34
N ASN A 156 5.94 11.91 -15.33
CA ASN A 156 6.78 12.56 -14.33
C ASN A 156 7.78 11.52 -13.76
N PRO A 157 8.83 11.93 -13.06
CA PRO A 157 9.84 10.99 -12.55
C PRO A 157 9.30 9.87 -11.68
N ALA A 158 8.25 10.11 -10.90
CA ALA A 158 7.63 9.07 -10.08
C ALA A 158 6.91 8.04 -10.94
N SER A 159 6.12 8.47 -11.94
CA SER A 159 5.41 7.56 -12.85
C SER A 159 6.36 6.78 -13.76
N ASP A 160 7.47 7.36 -14.17
CA ASP A 160 8.49 6.69 -14.98
C ASP A 160 9.16 5.56 -14.19
N TYR A 161 9.48 5.80 -12.92
CA TYR A 161 10.01 4.77 -12.02
C TYR A 161 9.00 3.63 -11.82
N GLU A 162 7.74 3.96 -11.57
CA GLU A 162 6.68 2.98 -11.42
C GLU A 162 6.49 2.12 -12.68
N ALA A 163 6.50 2.76 -13.86
CA ALA A 163 6.40 2.07 -15.15
C ALA A 163 7.57 1.10 -15.38
N GLN A 164 8.81 1.49 -15.01
CA GLN A 164 9.97 0.61 -15.11
C GLN A 164 9.84 -0.64 -14.25
N ILE A 165 9.37 -0.50 -13.01
CA ILE A 165 9.17 -1.63 -12.08
C ILE A 165 8.04 -2.56 -12.56
N LEU A 166 7.00 -1.99 -13.15
CA LEU A 166 5.83 -2.75 -13.59
C LEU A 166 5.93 -3.30 -15.02
N ALA A 167 6.93 -2.88 -15.80
CA ALA A 167 7.12 -3.31 -17.19
C ALA A 167 7.16 -4.83 -17.43
N PRO A 168 7.67 -5.68 -16.50
CA PRO A 168 7.65 -7.13 -16.67
C PRO A 168 6.27 -7.79 -16.51
N TRP A 169 5.27 -7.07 -16.03
CA TRP A 169 3.93 -7.57 -15.66
C TRP A 169 2.84 -7.08 -16.61
#